data_c2ca6b0482d5e0436a2b9843819af386
#
_entry.id   c2ca6b0482d5e0436a2b9843819af386
#
_cell.length_a   1.000
_cell.length_b   1.000
_cell.length_c   1.000
_cell.angle_alpha   90.00
_cell.angle_beta   90.00
_cell.angle_gamma   90.00
#
_symmetry.space_group_name_H-M   'P 1'
#
loop_
_entity.id
_entity.type
_entity.pdbx_description
1 polymer ?
#
loop_
_entity_poly.entity_id
_entity_poly.type
_entity_poly.pdbx_seq_one_letter_code
_entity_poly.pdbx_strand_id
1 'polypeptide(L)'
;MTEIIEIQTYSPEYHEAMQRFLDQLTSNPMTLTEEMFKELLASSNSHLFFLMKDGQIAGMLTVGIYYSPTGGKAWIEDVVVDEAFRGQGLSKLLVAHAIEFTKSKHVP
;
A
#
# COMPACT_ATOMS: atom_id res chain seq x y z
N MET A 1 -5.49 2.57 -18.44
CA MET A 1 -4.37 3.35 -17.88
C MET A 1 -4.11 2.94 -16.45
N THR A 2 -2.85 2.86 -16.06
CA THR A 2 -2.44 2.43 -14.73
C THR A 2 -1.69 3.55 -14.03
N GLU A 3 -2.05 3.85 -12.78
CA GLU A 3 -1.30 4.82 -12.00
C GLU A 3 -1.24 4.37 -10.55
N ILE A 4 -0.23 4.82 -9.82
CA ILE A 4 -0.05 4.50 -8.42
C ILE A 4 -0.09 5.79 -7.64
N ILE A 5 -0.95 5.85 -6.62
CA ILE A 5 -1.13 7.07 -5.84
C ILE A 5 -0.87 6.78 -4.36
N GLU A 6 -0.30 7.75 -3.68
CA GLU A 6 -0.14 7.66 -2.23
C GLU A 6 -1.44 8.12 -1.57
N ILE A 7 -1.94 7.31 -0.66
CA ILE A 7 -3.19 7.60 0.03
C ILE A 7 -2.87 8.38 1.29
N GLN A 8 -3.37 9.60 1.37
CA GLN A 8 -3.09 10.50 2.49
C GLN A 8 -4.35 10.91 3.25
N THR A 9 -5.52 10.64 2.70
CA THR A 9 -6.78 10.98 3.35
C THR A 9 -7.69 9.76 3.39
N TYR A 10 -8.52 9.70 4.42
CA TYR A 10 -9.50 8.63 4.56
C TYR A 10 -10.68 8.85 3.62
N SER A 11 -11.20 7.77 3.07
CA SER A 11 -12.51 7.79 2.41
C SER A 11 -13.16 6.42 2.58
N PRO A 12 -14.49 6.36 2.61
CA PRO A 12 -15.19 5.05 2.68
C PRO A 12 -14.86 4.14 1.51
N GLU A 13 -14.64 4.69 0.33
CA GLU A 13 -14.26 3.92 -0.84
C GLU A 13 -12.90 3.26 -0.65
N TYR A 14 -11.93 4.00 -0.12
CA TYR A 14 -10.60 3.46 0.17
C TYR A 14 -10.67 2.41 1.27
N HIS A 15 -11.52 2.65 2.27
CA HIS A 15 -11.71 1.70 3.36
C HIS A 15 -12.24 0.36 2.85
N GLU A 16 -13.26 0.41 1.99
CA GLU A 16 -13.85 -0.79 1.43
C GLU A 16 -12.82 -1.56 0.59
N ALA A 17 -12.03 -0.84 -0.22
CA ALA A 17 -10.99 -1.47 -1.02
C ALA A 17 -9.94 -2.14 -0.13
N MET A 18 -9.48 -1.48 0.92
CA MET A 18 -8.47 -2.05 1.80
C MET A 18 -9.02 -3.29 2.52
N GLN A 19 -10.28 -3.24 2.97
CA GLN A 19 -10.89 -4.40 3.62
C GLN A 19 -10.92 -5.59 2.65
N ARG A 20 -11.29 -5.35 1.40
CA ARG A 20 -11.30 -6.38 0.38
C ARG A 20 -9.91 -6.98 0.18
N PHE A 21 -8.88 -6.13 0.15
CA PHE A 21 -7.50 -6.60 -0.01
C PHE A 21 -7.03 -7.41 1.19
N LEU A 22 -7.38 -6.98 2.40
CA LEU A 22 -7.02 -7.71 3.61
C LEU A 22 -7.66 -9.09 3.62
N ASP A 23 -8.90 -9.19 3.16
CA ASP A 23 -9.58 -10.48 3.06
C ASP A 23 -8.89 -11.43 2.09
N GLN A 24 -8.21 -10.89 1.09
CA GLN A 24 -7.46 -11.70 0.12
C GLN A 24 -6.04 -12.01 0.62
N LEU A 25 -5.51 -11.21 1.51
CA LEU A 25 -4.15 -11.34 2.00
C LEU A 25 -4.00 -12.42 3.07
N THR A 26 -5.00 -12.56 3.93
CA THR A 26 -4.93 -13.47 5.07
C THR A 26 -6.14 -14.39 5.12
N SER A 27 -5.91 -15.63 5.59
CA SER A 27 -6.98 -16.58 5.82
C SER A 27 -7.66 -16.33 7.17
N ASN A 28 -7.06 -15.53 8.03
CA ASN A 28 -7.64 -15.18 9.33
C ASN A 28 -8.46 -13.92 9.19
N PRO A 29 -9.77 -13.97 9.43
CA PRO A 29 -10.61 -12.78 9.29
C PRO A 29 -10.09 -11.62 10.13
N MET A 30 -10.04 -10.46 9.52
CA MET A 30 -9.59 -9.24 10.18
C MET A 30 -10.52 -8.12 9.74
N THR A 31 -11.08 -7.41 10.70
CA THR A 31 -11.96 -6.27 10.42
C THR A 31 -11.16 -4.99 10.53
N LEU A 32 -11.07 -4.26 9.42
CA LEU A 32 -10.43 -2.97 9.38
C LEU A 32 -11.41 -1.93 9.93
N THR A 33 -11.02 -1.23 10.99
CA THR A 33 -11.84 -0.14 11.51
C THR A 33 -11.40 1.17 10.89
N GLU A 34 -12.28 2.15 10.91
CA GLU A 34 -11.93 3.49 10.44
C GLU A 34 -10.78 4.06 11.25
N GLU A 35 -10.77 3.80 12.57
CA GLU A 35 -9.71 4.26 13.45
C GLU A 35 -8.35 3.69 13.03
N MET A 36 -8.30 2.39 12.74
CA MET A 36 -7.06 1.74 12.29
C MET A 36 -6.55 2.37 11.00
N PHE A 37 -7.45 2.64 10.06
CA PHE A 37 -7.07 3.24 8.78
C PHE A 37 -6.52 4.65 9.02
N LYS A 38 -7.18 5.44 9.86
CA LYS A 38 -6.72 6.80 10.15
C LYS A 38 -5.40 6.81 10.90
N GLU A 39 -5.17 5.83 11.79
CA GLU A 39 -3.89 5.71 12.47
C GLU A 39 -2.75 5.43 11.48
N LEU A 40 -3.01 4.57 10.50
CA LEU A 40 -2.03 4.30 9.46
C LEU A 40 -1.69 5.58 8.71
N LEU A 41 -2.70 6.34 8.30
CA LEU A 41 -2.48 7.58 7.54
C LEU A 41 -1.78 8.65 8.36
N ALA A 42 -1.99 8.66 9.67
CA ALA A 42 -1.37 9.64 10.57
C ALA A 42 0.09 9.31 10.88
N SER A 43 0.53 8.09 10.63
CA SER A 43 1.91 7.67 10.89
C SER A 43 2.86 8.31 9.88
N SER A 44 3.82 9.07 10.37
CA SER A 44 4.80 9.72 9.48
C SER A 44 5.77 8.70 8.86
N ASN A 45 5.83 7.49 9.39
CA ASN A 45 6.74 6.46 8.93
C ASN A 45 6.10 5.45 8.00
N SER A 46 4.81 5.56 7.76
CA SER A 46 4.08 4.60 6.93
C SER A 46 3.52 5.32 5.70
N HIS A 47 3.65 4.66 4.56
CA HIS A 47 3.21 5.22 3.28
C HIS A 47 2.38 4.17 2.56
N LEU A 48 1.09 4.45 2.40
CA LEU A 48 0.16 3.54 1.73
C LEU A 48 -0.02 3.97 0.28
N PHE A 49 0.14 3.03 -0.63
CA PHE A 49 -0.05 3.26 -2.06
C PHE A 49 -1.17 2.38 -2.58
N PHE A 50 -2.03 2.96 -3.40
CA PHE A 50 -3.01 2.20 -4.18
C PHE A 50 -2.62 2.24 -5.65
N LEU A 51 -2.77 1.08 -6.30
CA LEU A 51 -2.63 0.99 -7.74
C LEU A 51 -4.01 1.11 -8.36
N MET A 52 -4.15 2.10 -9.23
CA MET A 52 -5.39 2.35 -9.95
C MET A 52 -5.26 1.83 -11.37
N LYS A 53 -6.24 1.07 -11.83
CA LYS A 53 -6.28 0.61 -13.21
C LYS A 53 -7.65 0.95 -13.79
N ASP A 54 -7.63 1.78 -14.83
CA ASP A 54 -8.85 2.21 -15.52
C ASP A 54 -9.91 2.75 -14.55
N GLY A 55 -9.44 3.55 -13.58
CA GLY A 55 -10.32 4.18 -12.60
C GLY A 55 -10.74 3.29 -11.43
N GLN A 56 -10.25 2.07 -11.36
CA GLN A 56 -10.58 1.13 -10.28
C GLN A 56 -9.38 0.90 -9.37
N ILE A 57 -9.65 0.69 -8.09
CA ILE A 57 -8.59 0.39 -7.13
C ILE A 57 -8.26 -1.09 -7.25
N ALA A 58 -7.10 -1.38 -7.84
CA ALA A 58 -6.72 -2.75 -8.22
C ALA A 58 -5.70 -3.38 -7.30
N GLY A 59 -5.03 -2.62 -6.44
CA GLY A 59 -4.03 -3.18 -5.56
C GLY A 59 -3.55 -2.19 -4.52
N MET A 60 -2.75 -2.68 -3.56
CA MET A 60 -2.15 -1.85 -2.53
C MET A 60 -0.78 -2.34 -2.15
N LEU A 61 -0.01 -1.45 -1.54
CA LEU A 61 1.30 -1.75 -0.98
C LEU A 61 1.59 -0.72 0.09
N THR A 62 2.24 -1.13 1.19
CA THR A 62 2.67 -0.22 2.24
C THR A 62 4.18 -0.20 2.32
N VAL A 63 4.76 0.99 2.46
CA VAL A 63 6.19 1.17 2.73
C VAL A 63 6.34 1.74 4.13
N GLY A 64 7.12 1.04 4.96
CA GLY A 64 7.50 1.56 6.27
C GLY A 64 8.95 2.01 6.23
N ILE A 65 9.25 3.18 6.81
CA ILE A 65 10.59 3.72 6.85
C ILE A 65 10.97 4.02 8.28
N TYR A 66 12.14 3.54 8.71
CA TYR A 66 12.67 3.88 10.03
C TYR A 66 14.17 4.05 9.94
N TYR A 67 14.73 4.64 10.98
CA TYR A 67 16.17 4.92 11.03
C TYR A 67 16.80 4.24 12.24
N SER A 68 17.98 3.70 12.01
CA SER A 68 18.81 3.10 13.06
C SER A 68 20.19 3.75 12.99
N PRO A 69 21.09 3.43 13.94
CA PRO A 69 22.45 3.99 13.86
C PRO A 69 23.19 3.69 12.55
N THR A 70 22.78 2.66 11.83
CA THR A 70 23.39 2.30 10.54
C THR A 70 22.70 2.94 9.35
N GLY A 71 21.71 3.80 9.58
CA GLY A 71 21.05 4.56 8.51
C GLY A 71 19.57 4.25 8.36
N GLY A 72 19.02 4.71 7.27
CA GLY A 72 17.61 4.51 6.95
C GLY A 72 17.33 3.12 6.47
N LYS A 73 16.14 2.61 6.83
CA LYS A 73 15.66 1.28 6.46
C LYS A 73 14.26 1.41 5.90
N ALA A 74 13.94 0.60 4.91
CA ALA A 74 12.60 0.56 4.35
C ALA A 74 12.11 -0.89 4.31
N TRP A 75 10.82 -1.05 4.62
CA TRP A 75 10.12 -2.34 4.54
C TRP A 75 8.94 -2.20 3.61
N ILE A 76 8.77 -3.21 2.75
CA ILE A 76 7.60 -3.29 1.88
C ILE A 76 6.69 -4.36 2.49
N GLU A 77 5.45 -3.99 2.76
CA GLU A 77 4.50 -4.90 3.41
C GLU A 77 3.14 -4.87 2.74
N ASP A 78 2.40 -5.96 2.93
CA ASP A 78 0.99 -6.06 2.53
C ASP A 78 0.79 -5.73 1.05
N VAL A 79 1.58 -6.37 0.19
CA VAL A 79 1.43 -6.21 -1.25
C VAL A 79 0.28 -7.09 -1.71
N VAL A 80 -0.77 -6.47 -2.23
CA VAL A 80 -1.95 -7.18 -2.71
C VAL A 80 -2.35 -6.64 -4.06
N VAL A 81 -2.60 -7.55 -5.01
CA VAL A 81 -3.28 -7.21 -6.26
C VAL A 81 -4.62 -7.93 -6.19
N ASP A 82 -5.71 -7.19 -6.39
CA ASP A 82 -7.06 -7.75 -6.37
C ASP A 82 -7.11 -8.91 -7.36
N GLU A 83 -7.73 -10.01 -6.94
CA GLU A 83 -7.77 -11.21 -7.77
C GLU A 83 -8.42 -10.98 -9.13
N ALA A 84 -9.30 -9.98 -9.25
CA ALA A 84 -9.91 -9.61 -10.52
C ALA A 84 -8.89 -9.03 -11.51
N PHE A 85 -7.72 -8.59 -11.02
CA PHE A 85 -6.69 -7.95 -11.84
C PHE A 85 -5.39 -8.72 -11.88
N ARG A 86 -5.35 -9.94 -11.36
CA ARG A 86 -4.12 -10.74 -11.34
C ARG A 86 -3.74 -11.20 -12.75
N GLY A 87 -2.46 -11.54 -12.92
CA GLY A 87 -1.95 -12.03 -14.19
C GLY A 87 -1.56 -10.93 -15.16
N GLN A 88 -1.50 -9.67 -14.71
CA GLN A 88 -1.18 -8.53 -15.56
C GLN A 88 0.14 -7.85 -15.18
N GLY A 89 0.91 -8.44 -14.26
CA GLY A 89 2.18 -7.88 -13.83
C GLY A 89 2.06 -6.66 -12.92
N LEU A 90 0.90 -6.43 -12.32
CA LEU A 90 0.67 -5.23 -11.52
C LEU A 90 1.45 -5.21 -10.22
N SER A 91 1.71 -6.37 -9.60
CA SER A 91 2.51 -6.43 -8.39
C SER A 91 3.94 -5.92 -8.65
N LYS A 92 4.48 -6.19 -9.83
CA LYS A 92 5.81 -5.70 -10.20
C LYS A 92 5.82 -4.19 -10.31
N LEU A 93 4.75 -3.59 -10.82
CA LEU A 93 4.63 -2.13 -10.90
C LEU A 93 4.59 -1.52 -9.52
N LEU A 94 3.83 -2.13 -8.59
CA LEU A 94 3.76 -1.65 -7.21
C LEU A 94 5.12 -1.69 -6.54
N VAL A 95 5.82 -2.81 -6.64
CA VAL A 95 7.14 -2.96 -6.01
C VAL A 95 8.15 -2.00 -6.62
N ALA A 96 8.15 -1.84 -7.94
CA ALA A 96 9.04 -0.91 -8.61
C ALA A 96 8.79 0.53 -8.13
N HIS A 97 7.53 0.91 -7.97
CA HIS A 97 7.18 2.23 -7.46
C HIS A 97 7.69 2.42 -6.03
N ALA A 98 7.54 1.39 -5.18
CA ALA A 98 8.01 1.46 -3.81
C ALA A 98 9.53 1.66 -3.75
N ILE A 99 10.27 0.95 -4.60
CA ILE A 99 11.73 1.07 -4.66
C ILE A 99 12.13 2.50 -5.06
N GLU A 100 11.49 3.06 -6.07
CA GLU A 100 11.76 4.44 -6.48
C GLU A 100 11.39 5.44 -5.37
N PHE A 101 10.28 5.17 -4.67
CA PHE A 101 9.89 6.03 -3.55
C PHE A 101 10.94 6.02 -2.45
N THR A 102 11.46 4.85 -2.08
CA THR A 102 12.49 4.78 -1.02
C THR A 102 13.77 5.49 -1.44
N LYS A 103 14.13 5.38 -2.73
CA LYS A 103 15.28 6.12 -3.24
C LYS A 103 15.07 7.62 -3.13
N SER A 104 13.86 8.10 -3.42
CA SER A 104 13.56 9.52 -3.32
C SER A 104 13.65 10.03 -1.88
N LYS A 105 13.53 9.13 -0.89
CA LYS A 105 13.66 9.46 0.52
C LYS A 105 15.08 9.18 1.04
N HIS A 106 16.01 8.87 0.16
CA HIS A 106 17.39 8.55 0.50
C HIS A 106 17.53 7.33 1.42
N VAL A 107 16.66 6.35 1.21
CA VAL A 107 16.70 5.08 1.92
C VAL A 107 17.09 3.99 0.92
N PRO A 108 18.17 3.22 1.22
CA PRO A 108 18.62 2.16 0.31
C PRO A 108 17.63 1.01 0.17
#